data_851f4ad9f72af66deb3d1e4184bdb87f
#
_entry.id   851f4ad9f72af66deb3d1e4184bdb87f
#
_cell.length_a   1.000
_cell.length_b   1.000
_cell.length_c   1.000
_cell.angle_alpha   90.00
_cell.angle_beta   90.00
_cell.angle_gamma   90.00
#
_symmetry.space_group_name_H-M   'P 1'
#
loop_
_entity.id
_entity.type
_entity.pdbx_description
1 polymer ?
#
loop_
_entity_poly.entity_id
_entity_poly.type
_entity_poly.pdbx_seq_one_letter_code
_entity_poly.pdbx_strand_id
1 'polypeptide(L)'
;MIVKEAEENFKIENLLGSRAIIKILKVLALNQELSISQIIKITKLNHASVKTHLGCLKSYNLIQEKIFGRIKIYRYKFENIRAKSLKTFIQIWEGDL
;
A
#
# COMPACT_ATOMS: atom_id res chain seq x y z
N MET A 1 18.15 -19.54 6.84
CA MET A 1 17.67 -19.16 6.43
C MET A 1 17.87 -18.24 5.81
N ILE A 2 17.62 -17.73 5.28
CA ILE A 2 17.87 -17.15 4.47
C ILE A 2 17.39 -15.98 4.14
N VAL A 3 16.53 -15.57 3.92
CA VAL A 3 16.04 -14.38 3.57
C VAL A 3 15.82 -13.51 4.66
N LYS A 4 16.75 -13.30 5.42
CA LYS A 4 16.61 -12.55 6.59
C LYS A 4 16.35 -11.11 6.35
N GLU A 5 17.00 -10.51 5.38
CA GLU A 5 16.78 -9.10 5.10
C GLU A 5 15.36 -8.83 4.65
N ALA A 6 14.86 -9.72 3.77
CA ALA A 6 13.51 -9.56 3.30
C ALA A 6 12.50 -9.69 4.43
N GLU A 7 12.77 -10.62 5.34
CA GLU A 7 11.87 -10.81 6.46
C GLU A 7 11.88 -9.61 7.38
N GLU A 8 13.06 -9.02 7.58
CA GLU A 8 13.13 -7.84 8.43
C GLU A 8 12.43 -6.67 7.82
N ASN A 9 12.46 -6.55 6.49
CA ASN A 9 11.77 -5.46 5.81
C ASN A 9 10.27 -5.61 5.89
N PHE A 10 9.77 -6.82 6.19
CA PHE A 10 8.34 -7.06 6.28
C PHE A 10 7.82 -6.97 7.70
N LYS A 11 8.62 -6.48 8.63
CA LYS A 11 8.15 -6.35 9.98
C LYS A 11 7.08 -5.28 10.07
N ILE A 12 6.08 -5.56 10.88
CA ILE A 12 4.92 -4.69 10.97
C ILE A 12 5.28 -3.29 11.49
N GLU A 13 6.28 -3.19 12.33
CA GLU A 13 6.65 -1.87 12.83
C GLU A 13 7.21 -0.97 11.73
N ASN A 14 7.82 -1.56 10.70
CA ASN A 14 8.29 -0.77 9.56
C ASN A 14 7.13 -0.26 8.73
N LEU A 15 6.05 -1.01 8.70
CA LEU A 15 4.86 -0.60 7.98
C LEU A 15 4.07 0.42 8.79
N LEU A 16 3.73 0.09 10.02
CA LEU A 16 2.87 0.93 10.84
C LEU A 16 3.61 2.14 11.38
N GLY A 17 4.92 2.14 11.32
CA GLY A 17 5.71 3.28 11.76
C GLY A 17 5.72 4.45 10.80
N SER A 18 5.16 4.28 9.60
CA SER A 18 5.14 5.34 8.61
C SER A 18 3.71 5.80 8.37
N ARG A 19 3.45 7.04 8.73
CA ARG A 19 2.14 7.63 8.50
C ARG A 19 1.80 7.68 7.02
N ALA A 20 2.78 8.02 6.19
CA ALA A 20 2.57 8.13 4.75
C ALA A 20 2.23 6.78 4.13
N ILE A 21 2.94 5.73 4.52
CA ILE A 21 2.68 4.39 4.02
C ILE A 21 1.26 3.95 4.39
N ILE A 22 0.86 4.17 5.64
CA ILE A 22 -0.47 3.77 6.08
C ILE A 22 -1.55 4.57 5.36
N LYS A 23 -1.29 5.83 5.11
CA LYS A 23 -2.24 6.66 4.38
C LYS A 23 -2.48 6.11 2.98
N ILE A 24 -1.41 5.77 2.28
CA ILE A 24 -1.51 5.22 0.92
C ILE A 24 -2.19 3.86 0.96
N LEU A 25 -1.79 3.02 1.89
CA LEU A 25 -2.35 1.69 2.02
C LEU A 25 -3.86 1.76 2.26
N LYS A 26 -4.28 2.68 3.13
CA LYS A 26 -5.68 2.83 3.45
C LYS A 26 -6.51 3.22 2.25
N VAL A 27 -6.07 4.23 1.48
CA VAL A 27 -6.87 4.65 0.33
C VAL A 27 -6.94 3.55 -0.73
N LEU A 28 -5.88 2.77 -0.88
CA LEU A 28 -5.90 1.66 -1.83
C LEU A 28 -6.78 0.52 -1.34
N ALA A 29 -6.75 0.23 -0.04
CA ALA A 29 -7.58 -0.83 0.51
C ALA A 29 -9.06 -0.50 0.35
N LEU A 30 -9.42 0.76 0.51
CA LEU A 30 -10.82 1.17 0.44
C LEU A 30 -11.32 1.38 -0.98
N ASN A 31 -10.43 1.70 -1.92
CA ASN A 31 -10.82 2.00 -3.30
C ASN A 31 -10.47 0.89 -4.28
N GLN A 32 -9.69 -0.09 -3.85
CA GLN A 32 -9.26 -1.26 -4.65
C GLN A 32 -8.20 -0.93 -5.69
N GLU A 33 -8.43 0.02 -6.55
CA GLU A 33 -7.46 0.42 -7.58
C GLU A 33 -7.49 1.92 -7.73
N LEU A 34 -6.30 2.51 -7.83
CA LEU A 34 -6.17 3.95 -8.05
C LEU A 34 -4.94 4.20 -8.91
N SER A 35 -5.01 5.24 -9.73
CA SER A 35 -3.83 5.71 -10.43
C SER A 35 -2.95 6.49 -9.45
N ILE A 36 -1.69 6.70 -9.83
CA ILE A 36 -0.79 7.46 -8.96
C ILE A 36 -1.30 8.88 -8.76
N SER A 37 -1.89 9.47 -9.80
CA SER A 37 -2.47 10.83 -9.69
C SER A 37 -3.60 10.87 -8.67
N GLN A 38 -4.44 9.86 -8.68
CA GLN A 38 -5.54 9.79 -7.71
C GLN A 38 -5.03 9.61 -6.30
N ILE A 39 -4.00 8.78 -6.12
CA ILE A 39 -3.40 8.57 -4.81
C ILE A 39 -2.85 9.88 -4.27
N ILE A 40 -2.12 10.62 -5.09
CA ILE A 40 -1.56 11.90 -4.70
C ILE A 40 -2.67 12.88 -4.31
N LYS A 41 -3.72 12.92 -5.12
CA LYS A 41 -4.82 13.84 -4.88
C LYS A 41 -5.54 13.55 -3.56
N ILE A 42 -5.79 12.27 -3.30
CA ILE A 42 -6.53 11.89 -2.10
C ILE A 42 -5.66 12.01 -0.85
N THR A 43 -4.41 11.56 -0.92
CA THR A 43 -3.54 11.54 0.26
C THR A 43 -2.91 12.89 0.53
N LYS A 44 -2.82 13.74 -0.49
CA LYS A 44 -2.17 15.04 -0.40
C LYS A 44 -0.69 14.95 -0.10
N LEU A 45 -0.09 13.81 -0.40
CA LEU A 45 1.34 13.62 -0.30
C LEU A 45 1.98 14.06 -1.61
N ASN A 46 3.27 14.39 -1.57
CA ASN A 46 3.92 14.81 -2.81
C ASN A 46 4.27 13.60 -3.68
N HIS A 47 4.51 13.86 -4.96
CA HIS A 47 4.73 12.80 -5.95
C HIS A 47 5.91 11.90 -5.61
N ALA A 48 7.03 12.50 -5.21
CA ALA A 48 8.23 11.72 -4.91
C ALA A 48 8.00 10.78 -3.73
N SER A 49 7.32 11.27 -2.70
CA SER A 49 7.02 10.47 -1.53
C SER A 49 6.09 9.31 -1.88
N VAL A 50 5.04 9.59 -2.64
CA VAL A 50 4.09 8.56 -3.05
C VAL A 50 4.79 7.50 -3.87
N LYS A 51 5.61 7.91 -4.82
CA LYS A 51 6.32 6.96 -5.67
C LYS A 51 7.22 6.04 -4.85
N THR A 52 7.97 6.61 -3.90
CA THR A 52 8.85 5.84 -3.04
C THR A 52 8.07 4.83 -2.20
N HIS A 53 6.98 5.27 -1.60
CA HIS A 53 6.19 4.40 -0.73
C HIS A 53 5.44 3.33 -1.52
N LEU A 54 4.99 3.63 -2.72
CA LEU A 54 4.37 2.63 -3.57
C LEU A 54 5.38 1.53 -3.94
N GLY A 55 6.63 1.92 -4.20
CA GLY A 55 7.68 0.95 -4.44
C GLY A 55 7.88 0.02 -3.24
N CYS A 56 7.85 0.60 -2.06
CA CYS A 56 7.99 -0.16 -0.82
C CYS A 56 6.83 -1.14 -0.64
N LEU A 57 5.59 -0.67 -0.82
CA LEU A 57 4.42 -1.53 -0.69
C LEU A 57 4.39 -2.63 -1.74
N LYS A 58 4.89 -2.33 -2.94
CA LYS A 58 4.99 -3.32 -4.00
C LYS A 58 5.99 -4.40 -3.61
N SER A 59 7.11 -4.03 -3.01
CA SER A 59 8.11 -4.99 -2.58
C SER A 59 7.60 -5.87 -1.43
N TYR A 60 6.66 -5.36 -0.63
CA TYR A 60 6.01 -6.14 0.42
C TYR A 60 4.92 -7.05 -0.14
N ASN A 61 4.65 -6.96 -1.43
CA ASN A 61 3.63 -7.76 -2.09
C ASN A 61 2.21 -7.45 -1.61
N LEU A 62 2.00 -6.23 -1.16
CA LEU A 62 0.69 -5.79 -0.69
C LEU A 62 -0.10 -5.12 -1.79
N ILE A 63 0.56 -4.62 -2.83
CA ILE A 63 -0.08 -3.98 -3.96
C ILE A 63 0.56 -4.46 -5.24
N GLN A 64 -0.15 -4.29 -6.34
CA GLN A 64 0.30 -4.64 -7.67
C GLN A 64 0.29 -3.40 -8.55
N GLU A 65 1.34 -3.24 -9.34
CA GLU A 65 1.41 -2.15 -10.31
C GLU A 65 0.99 -2.68 -11.67
N LYS A 66 0.09 -1.97 -12.32
CA LYS A 66 -0.34 -2.27 -13.69
C LYS A 66 0.00 -1.07 -14.56
N ILE A 67 0.57 -1.33 -15.71
CA ILE A 67 0.98 -0.26 -16.61
C ILE A 67 0.18 -0.35 -17.89
N PHE A 68 -0.52 0.73 -18.25
CA PHE A 68 -1.30 0.82 -19.46
C PHE A 68 -0.80 2.04 -20.21
N GLY A 69 0.13 1.83 -21.16
CA GLY A 69 0.73 2.95 -21.85
C GLY A 69 1.52 3.80 -20.87
N ARG A 70 1.08 5.04 -20.67
CA ARG A 70 1.73 5.95 -19.75
C ARG A 70 1.07 6.01 -18.39
N ILE A 71 -0.01 5.25 -18.23
CA ILE A 71 -0.79 5.29 -17.00
C ILE A 71 -0.37 4.15 -16.08
N LYS A 72 -0.08 4.48 -14.83
CA LYS A 72 0.24 3.48 -13.82
C LYS A 72 -0.92 3.39 -12.84
N ILE A 73 -1.43 2.17 -12.70
CA ILE A 73 -2.54 1.89 -11.80
C ILE A 73 -2.01 0.96 -10.70
N TYR A 74 -2.42 1.21 -9.48
CA TYR A 74 -2.01 0.39 -8.35
C TYR A 74 -3.24 -0.29 -7.77
N ARG A 75 -3.12 -1.61 -7.59
CA ARG A 75 -4.23 -2.44 -7.11
C ARG A 75 -3.87 -3.05 -5.76
N TYR A 76 -4.80 -2.98 -4.82
CA TYR A 76 -4.62 -3.63 -3.53
C TYR A 76 -4.71 -5.15 -3.73
N LYS A 77 -3.76 -5.90 -3.17
CA LYS A 77 -3.71 -7.35 -3.40
C LYS A 77 -4.54 -8.09 -2.36
N PHE A 78 -5.84 -8.12 -2.56
CA PHE A 78 -6.77 -8.76 -1.62
C PHE A 78 -6.49 -10.24 -1.44
N GLU A 79 -5.86 -10.88 -2.40
CA GLU A 79 -5.52 -12.29 -2.33
C GLU A 79 -4.33 -12.56 -1.40
N ASN A 80 -3.57 -11.53 -1.04
CA ASN A 80 -2.46 -11.67 -0.11
C ASN A 80 -3.00 -11.64 1.31
N ILE A 81 -2.63 -12.64 2.13
CA ILE A 81 -3.20 -12.75 3.47
C ILE A 81 -2.85 -11.57 4.35
N ARG A 82 -1.65 -11.01 4.20
CA ARG A 82 -1.26 -9.83 4.98
C ARG A 82 -2.07 -8.62 4.56
N ALA A 83 -2.22 -8.41 3.26
CA ALA A 83 -3.00 -7.29 2.75
C ALA A 83 -4.46 -7.42 3.18
N LYS A 84 -4.99 -8.63 3.12
CA LYS A 84 -6.37 -8.88 3.53
C LYS A 84 -6.58 -8.57 5.01
N SER A 85 -5.65 -9.00 5.85
CA SER A 85 -5.79 -8.75 7.29
C SER A 85 -5.66 -7.26 7.60
N LEU A 86 -4.78 -6.55 6.88
CA LEU A 86 -4.64 -5.12 7.09
C LEU A 86 -5.90 -4.36 6.67
N LYS A 87 -6.53 -4.78 5.58
CA LYS A 87 -7.78 -4.16 5.16
C LYS A 87 -8.85 -4.34 6.22
N THR A 88 -8.99 -5.54 6.75
CA THR A 88 -9.96 -5.82 7.80
C THR A 88 -9.67 -4.95 9.02
N PHE A 89 -8.41 -4.88 9.41
CA PHE A 89 -8.00 -4.07 10.55
C PHE A 89 -8.36 -2.60 10.34
N ILE A 90 -8.04 -2.07 9.15
CA ILE A 90 -8.33 -0.67 8.83
C ILE A 90 -9.84 -0.42 8.87
N GLN A 91 -10.63 -1.32 8.29
CA GLN A 91 -12.08 -1.16 8.26
C GLN A 91 -12.67 -1.14 9.66
N ILE A 92 -12.20 -2.03 10.52
CA ILE A 92 -12.67 -2.08 11.90
C ILE A 92 -12.30 -0.79 12.61
N TRP A 93 -11.05 -0.38 12.44
CA TRP A 93 -10.55 0.80 13.14
C TRP A 93 -11.27 2.07 12.70
N GLU A 94 -11.50 2.21 11.40
CA GLU A 94 -12.12 3.42 10.86
C GLU A 94 -13.65 3.37 10.91
N GLY A 95 -14.22 2.24 11.31
CA GLY A 95 -15.69 2.14 11.42
C GLY A 95 -16.39 1.95 10.09
N ASP A 96 -15.70 1.39 9.11
CA ASP A 96 -16.29 1.22 7.77
C ASP A 96 -16.96 -0.12 7.57
N LEU A 97 -17.02 -0.94 8.58
CA LEU A 97 -17.69 -2.24 8.46
C LEU A 97 -19.16 -2.13 8.68
#